data_34ba2c50a3c082a93f88dd317c31678d
#
_entry.id   34ba2c50a3c082a93f88dd317c31678d
#
_cell.length_a   1.000
_cell.length_b   1.000
_cell.length_c   1.000
_cell.angle_alpha   90.00
_cell.angle_beta   90.00
_cell.angle_gamma   90.00
#
_symmetry.space_group_name_H-M   'P 1'
#
loop_
_entity.id
_entity.type
_entity.pdbx_description
1 polymer ?
#
loop_
_entity_poly.entity_id
_entity_poly.type
_entity_poly.pdbx_seq_one_letter_code
_entity_poly.pdbx_strand_id
1 'polypeptide(L)' 'MKELLRTNDIVLLSFADAMLREATIEPIVLDSHMSSLEGSIGALPRRLMVADADYARARVLLDEALAEIEAAAAQRNKA' A
#
# COMPACT_ATOMS: atom_id res chain seq x y z
N MET A 1 7.79 -1.64 -14.13
CA MET A 1 7.12 -1.38 -12.84
C MET A 1 6.30 -2.58 -12.42
N LYS A 2 6.28 -2.84 -11.14
CA LYS A 2 5.50 -3.94 -10.57
C LYS A 2 4.55 -3.45 -9.50
N GLU A 3 3.42 -4.10 -9.42
CA GLU A 3 2.44 -3.81 -8.38
C GLU A 3 2.92 -4.41 -7.05
N LEU A 4 3.01 -3.57 -6.04
CA LEU A 4 3.42 -4.00 -4.71
C LEU A 4 2.22 -4.24 -3.80
N LEU A 5 1.22 -3.37 -3.91
CA LEU A 5 0.06 -3.41 -3.02
C LEU A 5 -1.15 -2.90 -3.79
N ARG A 6 -2.29 -3.53 -3.54
CA ARG A 6 -3.57 -3.07 -4.08
C ARG A 6 -4.55 -2.96 -2.93
N THR A 7 -5.06 -1.77 -2.70
CA THR A 7 -5.96 -1.55 -1.59
C THR A 7 -6.83 -0.30 -1.82
N ASN A 8 -8.00 -0.29 -1.21
CA ASN A 8 -8.83 0.91 -1.16
C ASN A 8 -8.72 1.62 0.18
N ASP A 9 -7.86 1.14 1.06
CA ASP A 9 -7.61 1.75 2.35
C ASP A 9 -6.58 2.87 2.19
N ILE A 10 -7.06 4.11 2.24
CA ILE A 10 -6.21 5.29 2.03
C ILE A 10 -5.14 5.42 3.12
N VAL A 11 -5.47 5.03 4.33
CA VAL A 11 -4.52 5.13 5.44
C VAL A 11 -3.35 4.16 5.22
N LEU A 12 -3.65 2.92 4.84
CA LEU A 12 -2.62 1.94 4.55
C LEU A 12 -1.75 2.38 3.37
N LEU A 13 -2.39 2.92 2.34
CA LEU A 13 -1.68 3.39 1.17
C LEU A 13 -0.72 4.53 1.50
N SER A 14 -1.17 5.50 2.31
CA SER A 14 -0.33 6.61 2.74
C SER A 14 0.84 6.14 3.60
N PHE A 15 0.59 5.19 4.48
CA PHE A 15 1.63 4.62 5.32
C PHE A 15 2.71 3.93 4.48
N ALA A 16 2.27 3.10 3.54
CA ALA A 16 3.21 2.39 2.66
C ALA A 16 4.02 3.35 1.80
N ASP A 17 3.36 4.38 1.28
CA ASP A 17 4.04 5.40 0.48
C ASP A 17 5.14 6.09 1.27
N ALA A 18 4.82 6.54 2.48
CA ALA A 18 5.79 7.23 3.33
C ALA A 18 6.96 6.31 3.70
N MET A 19 6.66 5.08 4.03
CA MET A 19 7.68 4.11 4.40
C MET A 19 8.66 3.85 3.25
N LEU A 20 8.14 3.70 2.04
CA LEU A 20 8.98 3.46 0.88
C LEU A 20 9.85 4.68 0.55
N ARG A 21 9.30 5.88 0.70
CA ARG A 21 10.07 7.10 0.45
C ARG A 21 11.19 7.26 1.45
N GLU A 22 10.98 6.87 2.69
CA GLU A 22 12.05 6.89 3.69
C GLU A 22 13.19 5.94 3.33
N ALA A 23 12.88 4.85 2.63
CA ALA A 23 13.88 3.90 2.17
C ALA A 23 14.44 4.26 0.79
N THR A 24 14.17 5.47 0.32
CA THR A 24 14.58 5.97 -0.98
C THR A 24 14.03 5.16 -2.16
N ILE A 25 12.87 4.56 -1.96
CA ILE A 25 12.11 3.91 -3.03
C ILE A 25 10.97 4.84 -3.39
N GLU A 26 10.85 5.17 -4.67
CA GLU A 26 9.81 6.08 -5.13
C GLU A 26 8.60 5.31 -5.64
N PRO A 27 7.49 5.32 -4.88
CA PRO A 27 6.29 4.60 -5.32
C PRO A 27 5.43 5.46 -6.23
N ILE A 28 4.63 4.80 -7.05
CA ILE A 28 3.64 5.46 -7.90
C ILE A 28 2.29 4.83 -7.61
N VAL A 29 1.30 5.68 -7.36
CA VAL A 29 -0.06 5.22 -7.10
C VAL A 29 -0.87 5.36 -8.37
N LEU A 30 -1.48 4.25 -8.80
CA LEU A 30 -2.35 4.25 -9.96
C LEU A 30 -3.79 4.06 -9.51
N ASP A 31 -4.65 4.96 -9.93
CA ASP A 31 -6.07 4.90 -9.63
C ASP A 31 -6.82 4.28 -10.82
N SER A 32 -7.96 3.69 -10.52
CA SER A 32 -8.84 3.22 -11.56
C SER A 32 -9.81 4.33 -11.94
N HIS A 33 -9.82 4.71 -13.21
CA HIS A 33 -10.69 5.75 -13.69
C HIS A 33 -12.13 5.26 -13.95
N MET A 34 -12.31 3.98 -13.95
CA MET A 34 -13.61 3.39 -14.27
C MET A 34 -14.65 3.64 -13.19
N SER A 35 -14.21 3.87 -11.97
CA SER A 35 -15.13 4.08 -10.86
C SER A 35 -16.04 5.28 -11.05
N SER A 36 -15.53 6.34 -11.65
CA SER A 36 -16.31 7.57 -11.82
C SER A 36 -17.43 7.39 -12.82
N LEU A 37 -17.25 6.52 -13.79
CA LEU A 37 -18.27 6.28 -14.82
C LEU A 37 -19.42 5.43 -14.31
N GLU A 38 -19.13 4.57 -13.35
CA GLU A 38 -20.13 3.66 -12.83
C GLU A 38 -20.76 4.12 -11.53
N GLY A 39 -20.29 5.23 -10.99
CA GLY A 39 -20.80 5.74 -9.73
C GLY A 39 -20.36 4.92 -8.52
N SER A 40 -19.40 4.05 -8.70
CA SER A 40 -18.89 3.20 -7.63
C SER A 40 -17.75 3.88 -6.88
N ILE A 41 -18.02 5.07 -6.42
CA ILE A 41 -17.00 5.90 -5.78
C ILE A 41 -16.45 5.24 -4.53
N GLY A 42 -15.12 5.13 -4.48
CA GLY A 42 -14.44 4.60 -3.31
C GLY A 42 -14.40 3.08 -3.22
N ALA A 43 -15.06 2.39 -4.16
CA ALA A 43 -15.10 0.93 -4.14
C ALA A 43 -13.91 0.30 -4.85
N LEU A 44 -13.26 1.02 -5.75
CA LEU A 44 -12.17 0.44 -6.54
C LEU A 44 -10.83 0.67 -5.86
N PRO A 45 -10.00 -0.36 -5.79
CA PRO A 45 -8.70 -0.23 -5.14
C PRO A 45 -7.72 0.57 -5.98
N ARG A 46 -6.79 1.19 -5.29
CA ARG A 46 -5.64 1.84 -5.90
C ARG A 46 -4.47 0.88 -5.85
N ARG A 47 -3.58 1.01 -6.82
CA ARG A 47 -2.41 0.15 -6.92
C ARG A 47 -1.15 0.95 -6.61
N LEU A 48 -0.33 0.43 -5.72
CA LEU A 48 0.95 1.03 -5.38
C LEU A 48 2.01 0.28 -6.18
N MET A 49 2.69 1.01 -7.06
CA MET A 49 3.67 0.43 -7.98
C MET A 49 5.07 0.89 -7.62
N VAL A 50 6.04 0.04 -7.85
CA VAL A 50 7.46 0.38 -7.68
C VAL A 50 8.23 -0.10 -8.91
N ALA A 51 9.43 0.47 -9.11
CA ALA A 51 10.30 0.01 -10.18
C ALA A 51 10.68 -1.44 -9.95
N ASP A 52 10.87 -2.18 -11.03
CA ASP A 52 11.23 -3.59 -10.95
C ASP A 52 12.47 -3.81 -10.10
N ALA A 53 13.46 -2.94 -10.23
CA ALA A 53 14.70 -3.04 -9.48
C ALA A 53 14.50 -2.90 -7.97
N ASP A 54 13.45 -2.21 -7.57
CA ASP A 54 13.16 -1.96 -6.14
C ASP A 54 12.17 -2.95 -5.56
N TYR A 55 11.57 -3.78 -6.38
CA TYR A 55 10.46 -4.61 -5.95
C TYR A 55 10.80 -5.53 -4.79
N ALA A 56 11.91 -6.24 -4.87
CA ALA A 56 12.29 -7.20 -3.82
C ALA A 56 12.47 -6.50 -2.49
N ARG A 57 13.18 -5.36 -2.48
CA ARG A 57 13.41 -4.60 -1.27
C ARG A 57 12.11 -4.00 -0.72
N ALA A 58 11.30 -3.46 -1.63
CA ALA A 58 10.01 -2.90 -1.24
C ALA A 58 9.10 -3.96 -0.65
N ARG A 59 9.11 -5.17 -1.19
CA ARG A 59 8.30 -6.28 -0.70
C ARG A 59 8.67 -6.64 0.73
N VAL A 60 9.97 -6.74 1.02
CA VAL A 60 10.45 -7.06 2.36
C VAL A 60 10.00 -5.98 3.35
N LEU A 61 10.19 -4.72 2.99
CA LEU A 61 9.83 -3.60 3.86
C LEU A 61 8.33 -3.57 4.14
N LEU A 62 7.53 -3.81 3.12
CA LEU A 62 6.08 -3.80 3.30
C LEU A 62 5.62 -4.97 4.17
N ASP A 63 6.16 -6.15 3.94
CA ASP A 63 5.79 -7.32 4.73
C ASP A 63 6.13 -7.13 6.21
N GLU A 64 7.28 -6.54 6.51
CA GLU A 64 7.66 -6.24 7.88
C GLU A 64 6.73 -5.22 8.51
N ALA A 65 6.38 -4.18 7.76
CA ALA A 65 5.48 -3.14 8.26
C ALA A 65 4.08 -3.70 8.54
N LEU A 66 3.57 -4.54 7.65
CA LEU A 66 2.26 -5.15 7.84
C LEU A 66 2.26 -6.08 9.05
N ALA A 67 3.33 -6.80 9.27
CA ALA A 67 3.44 -7.68 10.43
C ALA A 67 3.42 -6.88 11.73
N GLU A 68 4.07 -5.71 11.75
CA GLU A 68 4.05 -4.84 12.91
C GLU A 68 2.67 -4.27 13.18
N ILE A 69 1.95 -3.90 12.14
CA ILE A 69 0.60 -3.39 12.27
C ILE A 69 -0.32 -4.46 12.85
N GLU A 70 -0.21 -5.68 12.35
CA GLU A 70 -1.01 -6.79 12.85
C GLU A 70 -0.70 -7.11 14.31
N ALA A 71 0.57 -7.07 14.69
CA ALA A 71 0.97 -7.31 16.06
C ALA A 71 0.41 -6.24 17.00
N ALA A 72 0.46 -4.99 16.58
CA ALA A 72 -0.09 -3.90 17.37
C ALA A 72 -1.61 -4.03 17.53
N ALA A 73 -2.31 -4.40 16.46
CA ALA A 73 -3.74 -4.59 16.50
C ALA A 73 -4.13 -5.75 17.41
N ALA A 74 -3.36 -6.85 17.36
CA ALA A 74 -3.61 -8.00 18.22
C ALA A 74 -3.44 -7.65 19.70
N GLN A 75 -2.43 -6.84 20.01
CA GLN A 75 -2.21 -6.40 21.39
C GLN A 75 -3.35 -5.52 21.89
N ARG A 76 -3.85 -4.64 21.03
CA ARG A 76 -4.97 -3.78 21.40
C ARG A 76 -6.23 -4.58 21.69
N ASN A 77 -6.44 -5.65 20.95
CA ASN A 77 -7.63 -6.48 21.10
C ASN A 77 -7.57 -7.39 22.32
N LYS A 78 -6.42 -7.48 22.94
CA LYS A 78 -6.25 -8.34 24.12
C LYS A 78 -6.73 -7.70 25.42
N ALA A 79 -7.00 -6.45 25.39
CA ALA A 79 -7.39 -5.72 26.62
C ALA A 79 -8.79 -6.08 27.15
#